data_09b7aec919dcb69cd28e6f29682d5a25
#
_entry.id   09b7aec919dcb69cd28e6f29682d5a25
#
_cell.length_a   1.000
_cell.length_b   1.000
_cell.length_c   1.000
_cell.angle_alpha   90.00
_cell.angle_beta   90.00
_cell.angle_gamma   90.00
#
_symmetry.space_group_name_H-M   'P 1'
#
loop_
_entity.id
_entity.type
_entity.pdbx_description
1 polymer ?
#
loop_
_entity_poly.entity_id
_entity_poly.type
_entity_poly.pdbx_seq_one_letter_code
_entity_poly.pdbx_strand_id
1 'polypeptide(L)'
;MQNLIFGAFAALEGYREGDASNLGRAVYDRCTVVALCSAKLANPACTVALVTNAPPQEPYRSQLTNAGIEIWDCPFTSYRVPADTNWALAYYKLCAMEWVLANKDFANAAMLDLDTYTQHPLDDLWRECGEAVLMYQVPHAASQGMTAAIGKAYDAVEPQGAPHVLTHFGGELVAGSKARL
;
A
#
# COMPACT_ATOMS: atom_id res chain seq x y z
N MET A 1 -7.47 -5.45 20.07
CA MET A 1 -7.12 -4.55 18.94
C MET A 1 -7.76 -5.10 17.69
N GLN A 2 -8.19 -4.23 16.79
CA GLN A 2 -8.89 -4.59 15.54
C GLN A 2 -7.88 -4.75 14.40
N ASN A 3 -8.21 -5.52 13.36
CA ASN A 3 -7.42 -5.58 12.15
C ASN A 3 -7.69 -4.36 11.26
N LEU A 4 -6.66 -3.90 10.57
CA LEU A 4 -6.67 -2.72 9.71
C LEU A 4 -6.41 -3.12 8.25
N ILE A 5 -7.22 -2.60 7.34
CA ILE A 5 -6.96 -2.62 5.90
C ILE A 5 -6.81 -1.18 5.44
N PHE A 6 -5.76 -0.83 4.71
CA PHE A 6 -5.63 0.52 4.19
C PHE A 6 -4.99 0.55 2.81
N GLY A 7 -5.29 1.60 2.07
CA GLY A 7 -4.60 1.95 0.85
C GLY A 7 -3.99 3.34 0.97
N ALA A 8 -2.98 3.65 0.17
CA ALA A 8 -2.28 4.92 0.20
C ALA A 8 -2.35 5.65 -1.14
N PHE A 9 -2.66 6.95 -1.09
CA PHE A 9 -2.61 7.83 -2.25
C PHE A 9 -1.88 9.12 -1.88
N ALA A 10 -0.72 9.35 -2.52
CA ALA A 10 0.09 10.56 -2.33
C ALA A 10 -0.03 11.47 -3.56
N ALA A 11 -0.34 12.75 -3.35
CA ALA A 11 -0.25 13.79 -4.37
C ALA A 11 0.86 14.76 -3.97
N LEU A 12 1.94 14.80 -4.75
CA LEU A 12 3.13 15.60 -4.46
C LEU A 12 3.45 16.54 -5.62
N GLU A 13 3.76 17.78 -5.29
CA GLU A 13 4.14 18.77 -6.28
C GLU A 13 5.42 18.37 -7.03
N GLY A 14 5.39 18.51 -8.36
CA GLY A 14 6.51 18.16 -9.25
C GLY A 14 6.58 16.67 -9.63
N TYR A 15 5.77 15.82 -9.05
CA TYR A 15 5.63 14.43 -9.47
C TYR A 15 4.54 14.32 -10.54
N ARG A 16 4.84 13.63 -11.63
CA ARG A 16 3.85 13.34 -12.67
C ARG A 16 2.99 12.17 -12.19
N GLU A 17 1.75 12.48 -11.82
CA GLU A 17 0.69 11.49 -11.94
C GLU A 17 0.52 11.21 -13.43
N GLY A 18 0.48 9.94 -13.83
CA GLY A 18 0.28 9.60 -15.23
C GLY A 18 -0.90 10.38 -15.79
N ASP A 19 -0.65 11.17 -16.80
CA ASP A 19 -1.55 12.09 -17.46
C ASP A 19 -2.40 12.97 -16.49
N ALA A 20 -1.88 14.17 -16.19
CA ALA A 20 -2.46 15.14 -15.24
C ALA A 20 -3.78 15.78 -15.73
N SER A 21 -4.59 15.07 -16.49
CA SER A 21 -5.95 15.46 -16.82
C SER A 21 -6.88 15.19 -15.63
N ASN A 22 -7.92 16.00 -15.46
CA ASN A 22 -9.01 15.72 -14.50
C ASN A 22 -9.60 14.31 -14.65
N LEU A 23 -9.46 13.68 -15.82
CA LEU A 23 -9.83 12.30 -16.10
C LEU A 23 -8.94 11.30 -15.35
N GLY A 24 -7.62 11.57 -15.24
CA GLY A 24 -6.69 10.71 -14.49
C GLY A 24 -7.09 10.65 -13.02
N ARG A 25 -7.33 11.81 -12.38
CA ARG A 25 -7.73 11.87 -10.98
C ARG A 25 -9.04 11.13 -10.71
N ALA A 26 -10.07 11.34 -11.55
CA ALA A 26 -11.35 10.65 -11.40
C ALA A 26 -11.25 9.13 -11.57
N VAL A 27 -10.28 8.63 -12.35
CA VAL A 27 -10.00 7.19 -12.45
C VAL A 27 -9.42 6.68 -11.14
N TYR A 28 -8.43 7.35 -10.56
CA TYR A 28 -7.86 6.99 -9.25
C TYR A 28 -8.91 7.01 -8.15
N ASP A 29 -9.75 8.06 -8.09
CA ASP A 29 -10.80 8.17 -7.10
C ASP A 29 -11.81 7.01 -7.21
N ARG A 30 -12.18 6.59 -8.44
CA ARG A 30 -13.05 5.42 -8.67
C ARG A 30 -12.39 4.11 -8.26
N CYS A 31 -11.12 3.90 -8.63
CA CYS A 31 -10.37 2.73 -8.21
C CYS A 31 -10.31 2.65 -6.68
N THR A 32 -10.01 3.76 -6.02
CA THR A 32 -9.99 3.87 -4.55
C THR A 32 -11.32 3.45 -3.93
N VAL A 33 -12.46 3.94 -4.47
CA VAL A 33 -13.79 3.54 -3.98
C VAL A 33 -14.00 2.05 -4.15
N VAL A 34 -13.70 1.48 -5.33
CA VAL A 34 -13.87 0.04 -5.59
C VAL A 34 -13.00 -0.80 -4.66
N ALA A 35 -11.72 -0.45 -4.53
CA ALA A 35 -10.77 -1.19 -3.70
C ALA A 35 -11.19 -1.20 -2.23
N LEU A 36 -11.41 -0.02 -1.64
CA LEU A 36 -11.68 0.07 -0.21
C LEU A 36 -13.11 -0.34 0.16
N CYS A 37 -14.11 -0.07 -0.69
CA CYS A 37 -15.46 -0.57 -0.45
C CYS A 37 -15.55 -2.10 -0.56
N SER A 38 -14.87 -2.72 -1.52
CA SER A 38 -14.82 -4.18 -1.61
C SER A 38 -14.12 -4.80 -0.39
N ALA A 39 -13.02 -4.17 0.07
CA ALA A 39 -12.32 -4.60 1.27
C ALA A 39 -13.20 -4.49 2.51
N LYS A 40 -13.95 -3.39 2.67
CA LYS A 40 -14.90 -3.21 3.79
C LYS A 40 -16.06 -4.19 3.74
N LEU A 41 -16.60 -4.43 2.55
CA LEU A 41 -17.70 -5.38 2.37
C LEU A 41 -17.29 -6.81 2.72
N ALA A 42 -16.11 -7.24 2.28
CA ALA A 42 -15.58 -8.56 2.56
C ALA A 42 -15.10 -8.72 4.02
N ASN A 43 -14.71 -7.62 4.68
CA ASN A 43 -14.15 -7.62 6.04
C ASN A 43 -14.85 -6.57 6.93
N PRO A 44 -16.15 -6.73 7.24
CA PRO A 44 -16.93 -5.70 7.92
C PRO A 44 -16.44 -5.39 9.35
N ALA A 45 -15.78 -6.34 10.01
CA ALA A 45 -15.20 -6.17 11.33
C ALA A 45 -13.86 -5.41 11.34
N CYS A 46 -13.21 -5.23 10.18
CA CYS A 46 -11.96 -4.50 10.09
C CYS A 46 -12.19 -2.97 10.03
N THR A 47 -11.26 -2.20 10.57
CA THR A 47 -11.10 -0.80 10.17
C THR A 47 -10.59 -0.78 8.73
N VAL A 48 -11.20 0.05 7.87
CA VAL A 48 -10.72 0.26 6.50
C VAL A 48 -10.46 1.75 6.32
N ALA A 49 -9.31 2.11 5.78
CA ALA A 49 -8.88 3.50 5.65
C ALA A 49 -8.20 3.83 4.33
N LEU A 50 -8.35 5.08 3.90
CA LEU A 50 -7.51 5.72 2.90
C LEU A 50 -6.50 6.63 3.61
N VAL A 51 -5.22 6.43 3.36
CA VAL A 51 -4.12 7.28 3.85
C VAL A 51 -3.71 8.22 2.72
N THR A 52 -3.91 9.53 2.87
CA THR A 52 -3.69 10.46 1.77
C THR A 52 -3.45 11.89 2.26
N ASN A 53 -2.73 12.70 1.49
CA ASN A 53 -2.67 14.16 1.64
C ASN A 53 -3.59 14.90 0.64
N ALA A 54 -4.33 14.15 -0.19
CA ALA A 54 -5.24 14.68 -1.19
C ALA A 54 -6.52 13.84 -1.22
N PRO A 55 -7.49 14.14 -0.32
CA PRO A 55 -8.73 13.38 -0.25
C PRO A 55 -9.46 13.35 -1.60
N PRO A 56 -10.16 12.25 -1.92
CA PRO A 56 -10.97 12.15 -3.13
C PRO A 56 -11.98 13.30 -3.25
N GLN A 57 -12.28 13.66 -4.49
CA GLN A 57 -13.31 14.66 -4.78
C GLN A 57 -14.70 14.06 -4.61
N GLU A 58 -15.72 14.93 -4.48
CA GLU A 58 -17.10 14.47 -4.56
C GLU A 58 -17.46 13.95 -5.97
N PRO A 59 -18.25 12.89 -6.09
CA PRO A 59 -19.00 12.19 -5.03
C PRO A 59 -18.21 11.05 -4.34
N TYR A 60 -16.97 10.80 -4.72
CA TYR A 60 -16.18 9.64 -4.26
C TYR A 60 -15.87 9.70 -2.76
N ARG A 61 -15.60 10.90 -2.24
CA ARG A 61 -15.37 11.10 -0.81
C ARG A 61 -16.60 10.68 0.01
N SER A 62 -17.78 11.13 -0.39
CA SER A 62 -19.03 10.72 0.27
C SER A 62 -19.30 9.23 0.14
N GLN A 63 -18.97 8.60 -0.97
CA GLN A 63 -19.11 7.15 -1.14
C GLN A 63 -18.24 6.37 -0.15
N LEU A 64 -16.98 6.77 0.03
CA LEU A 64 -16.09 6.15 1.01
C LEU A 64 -16.61 6.32 2.45
N THR A 65 -16.93 7.54 2.84
CA THR A 65 -17.37 7.81 4.22
C THR A 65 -18.70 7.16 4.56
N ASN A 66 -19.65 7.12 3.63
CA ASN A 66 -20.91 6.41 3.79
C ASN A 66 -20.73 4.88 3.90
N ALA A 67 -19.70 4.33 3.30
CA ALA A 67 -19.32 2.92 3.45
C ALA A 67 -18.56 2.64 4.76
N GLY A 68 -18.36 3.65 5.63
CA GLY A 68 -17.62 3.51 6.88
C GLY A 68 -16.11 3.40 6.70
N ILE A 69 -15.57 3.96 5.62
CA ILE A 69 -14.14 4.03 5.37
C ILE A 69 -13.61 5.33 5.93
N GLU A 70 -12.54 5.24 6.72
CA GLU A 70 -11.87 6.40 7.29
C GLU A 70 -10.91 7.03 6.26
N ILE A 71 -10.77 8.37 6.30
CA ILE A 71 -9.78 9.09 5.48
C ILE A 71 -8.80 9.75 6.45
N TRP A 72 -7.54 9.33 6.37
CA TRP A 72 -6.48 9.80 7.24
C TRP A 72 -5.51 10.71 6.48
N ASP A 73 -5.28 11.88 7.04
CA ASP A 73 -4.31 12.83 6.49
C ASP A 73 -2.88 12.43 6.87
N CYS A 74 -2.06 12.17 5.84
CA CYS A 74 -0.66 11.81 5.98
C CYS A 74 0.19 12.78 5.15
N PRO A 75 1.18 13.47 5.75
CA PRO A 75 1.96 14.48 5.03
C PRO A 75 2.98 13.91 4.04
N PHE A 76 3.27 12.61 4.06
CA PHE A 76 4.24 11.94 3.19
C PHE A 76 5.63 12.60 3.20
N THR A 77 6.16 12.91 4.38
CA THR A 77 7.40 13.67 4.56
C THR A 77 8.58 12.86 5.07
N SER A 78 8.41 11.58 5.40
CA SER A 78 9.46 10.74 6.01
C SER A 78 10.70 10.59 5.11
N TYR A 79 10.53 10.61 3.80
CA TYR A 79 11.61 10.61 2.82
C TYR A 79 11.16 11.22 1.50
N ARG A 80 12.10 11.49 0.61
CA ARG A 80 11.83 11.96 -0.74
C ARG A 80 12.46 11.04 -1.76
N VAL A 81 11.66 10.64 -2.75
CA VAL A 81 12.13 9.95 -3.95
C VAL A 81 12.29 11.01 -5.05
N PRO A 82 13.38 11.04 -5.84
CA PRO A 82 13.50 11.96 -6.96
C PRO A 82 12.31 11.84 -7.92
N ALA A 83 11.77 12.97 -8.38
CA ALA A 83 10.55 13.01 -9.21
C ALA A 83 10.73 12.37 -10.60
N ASP A 84 11.96 12.24 -11.07
CA ASP A 84 12.36 11.56 -12.31
C ASP A 84 12.54 10.04 -12.15
N THR A 85 12.40 9.52 -10.93
CA THR A 85 12.40 8.08 -10.66
C THR A 85 11.14 7.44 -11.25
N ASN A 86 11.30 6.36 -12.01
CA ASN A 86 10.15 5.60 -12.47
C ASN A 86 9.31 5.12 -11.28
N TRP A 87 7.99 5.32 -11.35
CA TRP A 87 7.06 4.94 -10.28
C TRP A 87 7.34 5.64 -8.93
N ALA A 88 7.93 6.83 -8.94
CA ALA A 88 8.28 7.57 -7.72
C ALA A 88 7.15 7.61 -6.68
N LEU A 89 5.90 7.85 -7.10
CA LEU A 89 4.75 7.92 -6.19
C LEU A 89 4.43 6.57 -5.52
N ALA A 90 4.76 5.43 -6.16
CA ALA A 90 4.55 4.12 -5.57
C ALA A 90 5.40 3.89 -4.30
N TYR A 91 6.58 4.49 -4.21
CA TYR A 91 7.42 4.40 -3.02
C TYR A 91 6.84 5.11 -1.79
N TYR A 92 5.94 6.08 -2.00
CA TYR A 92 5.31 6.78 -0.88
C TYR A 92 4.32 5.94 -0.07
N LYS A 93 3.99 4.73 -0.54
CA LYS A 93 3.30 3.71 0.27
C LYS A 93 4.08 3.38 1.54
N LEU A 94 5.42 3.39 1.48
CA LEU A 94 6.27 3.15 2.66
C LEU A 94 6.15 4.29 3.66
N CYS A 95 6.03 5.55 3.22
CA CYS A 95 5.71 6.68 4.12
C CYS A 95 4.35 6.48 4.80
N ALA A 96 3.34 6.01 4.05
CA ALA A 96 2.03 5.74 4.62
C ALA A 96 2.08 4.62 5.66
N MET A 97 2.84 3.55 5.39
CA MET A 97 3.04 2.44 6.34
C MET A 97 3.69 2.95 7.63
N GLU A 98 4.81 3.67 7.52
CA GLU A 98 5.50 4.26 8.67
C GLU A 98 4.57 5.17 9.48
N TRP A 99 3.82 6.04 8.80
CA TRP A 99 2.88 6.93 9.46
C TRP A 99 1.77 6.16 10.18
N VAL A 100 1.21 5.12 9.57
CA VAL A 100 0.20 4.25 10.18
C VAL A 100 0.75 3.53 11.41
N LEU A 101 1.95 2.97 11.33
CA LEU A 101 2.63 2.31 12.45
C LEU A 101 2.81 3.25 13.66
N ALA A 102 3.18 4.49 13.37
CA ALA A 102 3.43 5.50 14.42
C ALA A 102 2.14 6.09 15.02
N ASN A 103 1.03 6.18 14.27
CA ASN A 103 -0.12 6.99 14.65
C ASN A 103 -1.41 6.17 14.88
N LYS A 104 -1.43 4.88 14.56
CA LYS A 104 -2.65 4.06 14.67
C LYS A 104 -2.42 2.82 15.52
N ASP A 105 -3.49 2.39 16.21
CA ASP A 105 -3.48 1.18 17.00
C ASP A 105 -4.27 0.08 16.29
N PHE A 106 -3.61 -1.06 16.06
CA PHE A 106 -4.18 -2.23 15.42
C PHE A 106 -3.43 -3.51 15.84
N ALA A 107 -4.05 -4.66 15.67
CA ALA A 107 -3.38 -5.95 15.85
C ALA A 107 -2.54 -6.31 14.63
N ASN A 108 -3.19 -6.38 13.48
CA ASN A 108 -2.59 -6.66 12.18
C ASN A 108 -3.02 -5.59 11.17
N ALA A 109 -2.18 -5.31 10.19
CA ALA A 109 -2.52 -4.44 9.08
C ALA A 109 -2.23 -5.10 7.74
N ALA A 110 -3.05 -4.78 6.74
CA ALA A 110 -2.83 -5.08 5.35
C ALA A 110 -2.91 -3.78 4.54
N MET A 111 -1.83 -3.40 3.90
CA MET A 111 -1.78 -2.34 2.91
C MET A 111 -2.06 -2.95 1.53
N LEU A 112 -3.06 -2.42 0.83
CA LEU A 112 -3.47 -2.84 -0.50
C LEU A 112 -3.23 -1.73 -1.52
N ASP A 113 -2.95 -2.12 -2.77
CA ASP A 113 -3.03 -1.19 -3.88
C ASP A 113 -4.47 -0.75 -4.13
N LEU A 114 -4.63 0.52 -4.55
CA LEU A 114 -5.95 1.12 -4.75
C LEU A 114 -6.62 0.72 -6.07
N ASP A 115 -6.00 -0.15 -6.85
CA ASP A 115 -6.56 -0.79 -8.05
C ASP A 115 -6.84 -2.29 -7.85
N THR A 116 -6.85 -2.75 -6.61
CA THR A 116 -7.20 -4.12 -6.23
C THR A 116 -8.70 -4.28 -5.98
N TYR A 117 -9.17 -5.52 -5.95
CA TYR A 117 -10.55 -5.88 -5.61
C TYR A 117 -10.56 -7.06 -4.63
N THR A 118 -11.08 -6.83 -3.42
CA THR A 118 -11.15 -7.85 -2.37
C THR A 118 -12.44 -8.67 -2.54
N GLN A 119 -12.30 -9.96 -2.86
CA GLN A 119 -13.44 -10.86 -3.12
C GLN A 119 -13.87 -11.65 -1.89
N HIS A 120 -12.96 -11.92 -0.95
CA HIS A 120 -13.17 -12.80 0.19
C HIS A 120 -12.64 -12.18 1.48
N PRO A 121 -13.13 -12.63 2.66
CA PRO A 121 -12.54 -12.28 3.93
C PRO A 121 -11.04 -12.61 3.97
N LEU A 122 -10.27 -11.79 4.72
CA LEU A 122 -8.82 -11.95 4.89
C LEU A 122 -8.46 -12.75 6.17
N ASP A 123 -9.36 -13.62 6.64
CA ASP A 123 -9.15 -14.35 7.91
C ASP A 123 -7.90 -15.22 7.90
N ASP A 124 -7.60 -15.86 6.77
CA ASP A 124 -6.39 -16.66 6.60
C ASP A 124 -5.14 -15.79 6.66
N LEU A 125 -5.17 -14.62 6.02
CA LEU A 125 -4.09 -13.65 6.06
C LEU A 125 -3.80 -13.19 7.50
N TRP A 126 -4.85 -12.91 8.27
CA TRP A 126 -4.69 -12.46 9.66
C TRP A 126 -4.04 -13.50 10.56
N ARG A 127 -4.26 -14.79 10.31
CA ARG A 127 -3.61 -15.87 11.07
C ARG A 127 -2.10 -15.92 10.84
N GLU A 128 -1.66 -15.63 9.62
CA GLU A 128 -0.24 -15.67 9.24
C GLU A 128 0.53 -14.38 9.68
N CYS A 129 -0.16 -13.26 9.85
CA CYS A 129 0.46 -11.96 10.17
C CYS A 129 1.27 -11.95 11.49
N GLY A 130 0.94 -12.84 12.43
CA GLY A 130 1.70 -12.97 13.69
C GLY A 130 3.08 -13.56 13.51
N GLU A 131 3.27 -14.39 12.50
CA GLU A 131 4.49 -15.16 12.25
C GLU A 131 5.46 -14.47 11.28
N ALA A 132 4.93 -13.73 10.30
CA ALA A 132 5.72 -13.14 9.22
C ALA A 132 5.15 -11.83 8.69
N VAL A 133 5.96 -11.07 7.96
CA VAL A 133 5.49 -10.07 6.99
C VAL A 133 5.10 -10.81 5.71
N LEU A 134 3.88 -10.61 5.27
CA LEU A 134 3.31 -11.24 4.08
C LEU A 134 3.32 -10.24 2.92
N MET A 135 3.77 -10.70 1.78
CA MET A 135 3.84 -9.88 0.56
C MET A 135 3.34 -10.66 -0.64
N TYR A 136 2.76 -9.96 -1.61
CA TYR A 136 2.38 -10.56 -2.88
C TYR A 136 3.63 -10.98 -3.67
N GLN A 137 3.73 -12.26 -3.99
CA GLN A 137 4.80 -12.77 -4.85
C GLN A 137 4.39 -12.63 -6.32
N VAL A 138 5.21 -11.96 -7.12
CA VAL A 138 5.00 -11.82 -8.57
C VAL A 138 5.52 -13.09 -9.28
N PRO A 139 4.64 -13.97 -9.76
CA PRO A 139 5.04 -15.33 -10.17
C PRO A 139 5.89 -15.38 -11.45
N HIS A 140 5.92 -14.32 -12.25
CA HIS A 140 6.59 -14.31 -13.57
C HIS A 140 7.66 -13.24 -13.71
N ALA A 141 7.98 -12.49 -12.66
CA ALA A 141 8.87 -11.34 -12.75
C ALA A 141 10.37 -11.67 -12.67
N ALA A 142 10.73 -12.92 -12.39
CA ALA A 142 12.13 -13.31 -12.27
C ALA A 142 12.80 -13.52 -13.66
N SER A 143 12.89 -12.44 -14.46
CA SER A 143 13.90 -12.43 -15.50
C SER A 143 15.28 -12.44 -14.83
N GLN A 144 16.28 -13.05 -15.46
CA GLN A 144 17.67 -13.04 -14.94
C GLN A 144 18.15 -11.62 -14.60
N GLY A 145 17.70 -10.61 -15.36
CA GLY A 145 18.03 -9.21 -15.12
C GLY A 145 17.43 -8.66 -13.83
N MET A 146 16.20 -9.03 -13.50
CA MET A 146 15.53 -8.61 -12.25
C MET A 146 16.20 -9.25 -11.03
N THR A 147 16.49 -10.54 -11.08
CA THR A 147 17.21 -11.26 -10.01
C THR A 147 18.59 -10.64 -9.74
N ALA A 148 19.32 -10.30 -10.79
CA ALA A 148 20.63 -9.64 -10.67
C ALA A 148 20.51 -8.22 -10.08
N ALA A 149 19.45 -7.47 -10.42
CA ALA A 149 19.21 -6.14 -9.86
C ALA A 149 18.85 -6.21 -8.37
N ILE A 150 17.99 -7.16 -7.97
CA ILE A 150 17.66 -7.40 -6.57
C ILE A 150 18.92 -7.79 -5.78
N GLY A 151 19.74 -8.71 -6.29
CA GLY A 151 21.00 -9.09 -5.65
C GLY A 151 21.91 -7.90 -5.40
N LYS A 152 22.11 -7.04 -6.41
CA LYS A 152 22.90 -5.80 -6.26
C LYS A 152 22.33 -4.84 -5.22
N ALA A 153 21.00 -4.74 -5.10
CA ALA A 153 20.37 -3.91 -4.09
C ALA A 153 20.67 -4.44 -2.68
N TYR A 154 20.57 -5.74 -2.47
CA TYR A 154 20.96 -6.37 -1.20
C TYR A 154 22.45 -6.15 -0.89
N ASP A 155 23.35 -6.37 -1.85
CA ASP A 155 24.79 -6.14 -1.66
C ASP A 155 25.13 -4.71 -1.23
N ALA A 156 24.26 -3.75 -1.58
CA ALA A 156 24.47 -2.34 -1.24
C ALA A 156 24.00 -1.98 0.20
N VAL A 157 23.07 -2.75 0.78
CA VAL A 157 22.42 -2.40 2.06
C VAL A 157 22.67 -3.43 3.18
N GLU A 158 23.08 -4.64 2.85
CA GLU A 158 23.32 -5.72 3.81
C GLU A 158 24.81 -6.07 3.95
N PRO A 159 25.21 -6.63 5.10
CA PRO A 159 26.60 -7.12 5.28
C PRO A 159 26.94 -8.20 4.24
N GLN A 160 28.19 -8.20 3.78
CA GLN A 160 28.68 -9.21 2.84
C GLN A 160 28.44 -10.63 3.38
N GLY A 161 27.89 -11.48 2.50
CA GLY A 161 27.61 -12.89 2.82
C GLY A 161 26.27 -13.18 3.47
N ALA A 162 25.41 -12.16 3.66
CA ALA A 162 24.03 -12.40 4.06
C ALA A 162 23.25 -13.15 2.96
N PRO A 163 22.37 -14.09 3.31
CA PRO A 163 21.53 -14.77 2.32
C PRO A 163 20.48 -13.78 1.77
N HIS A 164 20.46 -13.60 0.45
CA HIS A 164 19.51 -12.72 -0.21
C HIS A 164 18.21 -13.45 -0.59
N VAL A 165 17.07 -12.81 -0.35
CA VAL A 165 15.79 -13.26 -0.88
C VAL A 165 15.62 -12.69 -2.29
N LEU A 166 15.90 -13.50 -3.29
CA LEU A 166 15.87 -13.08 -4.70
C LEU A 166 14.48 -13.17 -5.34
N THR A 167 13.46 -13.41 -4.55
CA THR A 167 12.05 -13.41 -4.97
C THR A 167 11.58 -11.98 -5.22
N HIS A 168 10.93 -11.76 -6.35
CA HIS A 168 10.29 -10.46 -6.62
C HIS A 168 8.94 -10.40 -5.90
N PHE A 169 8.83 -9.47 -4.96
CA PHE A 169 7.59 -9.14 -4.29
C PHE A 169 7.01 -7.85 -4.91
N GLY A 170 5.72 -7.90 -5.24
CA GLY A 170 4.98 -6.73 -5.70
C GLY A 170 4.48 -5.87 -4.54
N GLY A 171 4.14 -4.64 -4.85
CA GLY A 171 3.58 -3.69 -3.88
C GLY A 171 2.08 -3.80 -3.68
N GLU A 172 1.41 -4.78 -4.30
CA GLU A 172 -0.04 -4.95 -4.31
C GLU A 172 -0.61 -5.29 -2.94
N LEU A 173 0.17 -6.03 -2.14
CA LEU A 173 -0.16 -6.39 -0.77
C LEU A 173 1.11 -6.42 0.09
N VAL A 174 1.04 -5.74 1.22
CA VAL A 174 1.96 -5.93 2.36
C VAL A 174 1.13 -6.07 3.61
N ALA A 175 1.31 -7.16 4.37
CA ALA A 175 0.57 -7.39 5.60
C ALA A 175 1.46 -7.97 6.71
N GLY A 176 1.08 -7.71 7.96
CA GLY A 176 1.76 -8.23 9.14
C GLY A 176 1.12 -7.72 10.42
N SER A 177 1.57 -8.25 11.56
CA SER A 177 1.24 -7.67 12.86
C SER A 177 1.98 -6.33 13.05
N LYS A 178 1.47 -5.47 13.94
CA LYS A 178 2.12 -4.19 14.27
C LYS A 178 3.58 -4.37 14.74
N ALA A 179 3.89 -5.50 15.34
CA ALA A 179 5.24 -5.81 15.81
C ALA A 179 6.18 -6.31 14.71
N ARG A 180 5.64 -6.75 13.57
CA ARG A 180 6.42 -7.29 12.44
C ARG A 180 6.62 -6.27 11.32
N LEU A 181 5.67 -5.38 11.12
CA LEU A 181 5.76 -4.28 10.17
C LEU A 181 6.64 -3.15 10.70
#